data_1831f56fe68d81746c7ad34c16007e59
#
_entry.id   1831f56fe68d81746c7ad34c16007e59
#
_cell.length_a   1.000
_cell.length_b   1.000
_cell.length_c   1.000
_cell.angle_alpha   90.00
_cell.angle_beta   90.00
_cell.angle_gamma   90.00
#
_symmetry.space_group_name_H-M   'P 1'
#
loop_
_entity.id
_entity.type
_entity.pdbx_description
1 polymer ?
#
loop_
_entity_poly.entity_id
_entity_poly.type
_entity_poly.pdbx_seq_one_letter_code
_entity_poly.pdbx_strand_id
1 'polypeptide(L)'
;PSLTVRENVELVTDIADNPMAADEALALVALSHRRDHFPSQLSGGEQQRVAIARAIAKRPRLLLCDEPTGALDYATGKLVLEVIAQINTSLGTTAIVITHNAAIAGMADRVVRLVDGRVAGIEVPARRLTPAELSW
;
A
#
# COMPACT_ATOMS: atom_id res chain seq x y z
N PRO A 1 3.97 -0.06 -19.75
CA PRO A 1 3.51 1.19 -20.39
C PRO A 1 2.40 0.96 -21.42
N SER A 2 2.35 -0.25 -22.02
CA SER A 2 1.40 -0.62 -23.09
C SER A 2 0.11 -1.27 -22.60
N LEU A 3 -0.03 -1.51 -21.31
CA LEU A 3 -1.19 -2.12 -20.69
C LEU A 3 -1.97 -1.07 -19.91
N THR A 4 -3.29 -1.16 -19.93
CA THR A 4 -4.19 -0.38 -19.08
C THR A 4 -3.95 -0.72 -17.60
N VAL A 5 -4.50 0.08 -16.69
CA VAL A 5 -4.47 -0.16 -15.25
C VAL A 5 -5.05 -1.53 -14.90
N ARG A 6 -6.19 -1.89 -15.50
CA ARG A 6 -6.83 -3.19 -15.31
C ARG A 6 -5.94 -4.33 -15.78
N GLU A 7 -5.44 -4.27 -17.01
CA GLU A 7 -4.54 -5.29 -17.59
C GLU A 7 -3.26 -5.45 -16.77
N ASN A 8 -2.73 -4.36 -16.19
CA ASN A 8 -1.58 -4.42 -15.29
C ASN A 8 -1.87 -5.24 -14.02
N VAL A 9 -3.10 -5.22 -13.52
CA VAL A 9 -3.52 -6.04 -12.37
C VAL A 9 -3.81 -7.47 -12.83
N GLU A 10 -4.48 -7.66 -13.96
CA GLU A 10 -4.79 -8.99 -14.52
C GLU A 10 -3.52 -9.81 -14.76
N LEU A 11 -2.46 -9.18 -15.28
CA LEU A 11 -1.18 -9.86 -15.55
C LEU A 11 -0.62 -10.62 -14.34
N VAL A 12 -0.84 -10.15 -13.12
CA VAL A 12 -0.35 -10.80 -11.90
C VAL A 12 -1.34 -11.82 -11.33
N THR A 13 -2.60 -11.78 -11.75
CA THR A 13 -3.62 -12.75 -11.35
C THR A 13 -3.45 -14.08 -12.07
N ASP A 14 -2.94 -14.05 -13.30
CA ASP A 14 -2.74 -15.25 -14.13
C ASP A 14 -1.76 -16.28 -13.52
N ILE A 15 -0.92 -15.84 -12.59
CA ILE A 15 0.12 -16.67 -11.95
C ILE A 15 -0.17 -16.97 -10.47
N ALA A 16 -1.37 -16.67 -9.98
CA ALA A 16 -1.75 -16.87 -8.58
C ALA A 16 -2.80 -17.99 -8.45
N ASP A 17 -2.70 -18.79 -7.38
CA ASP A 17 -3.59 -19.94 -7.18
C ASP A 17 -5.05 -19.55 -6.86
N ASN A 18 -5.27 -18.43 -6.17
CA ASN A 18 -6.59 -17.93 -5.79
C ASN A 18 -6.63 -16.40 -5.84
N PRO A 19 -6.48 -15.81 -7.02
CA PRO A 19 -6.40 -14.37 -7.15
C PRO A 19 -7.73 -13.69 -6.85
N MET A 20 -7.62 -12.42 -6.46
CA MET A 20 -8.72 -11.47 -6.45
C MET A 20 -8.98 -10.99 -7.88
N ALA A 21 -10.24 -10.74 -8.25
CA ALA A 21 -10.53 -10.11 -9.52
C ALA A 21 -9.86 -8.73 -9.62
N ALA A 22 -9.36 -8.36 -10.81
CA ALA A 22 -8.69 -7.08 -11.00
C ALA A 22 -9.57 -5.90 -10.62
N ASP A 23 -10.86 -5.93 -10.98
CA ASP A 23 -11.82 -4.87 -10.63
C ASP A 23 -12.03 -4.78 -9.11
N GLU A 24 -12.02 -5.89 -8.38
CA GLU A 24 -12.09 -5.93 -6.91
C GLU A 24 -10.83 -5.28 -6.29
N ALA A 25 -9.65 -5.65 -6.78
CA ALA A 25 -8.39 -5.06 -6.33
C ALA A 25 -8.33 -3.55 -6.58
N LEU A 26 -8.80 -3.10 -7.75
CA LEU A 26 -8.87 -1.67 -8.10
C LEU A 26 -9.88 -0.91 -7.25
N ALA A 27 -11.00 -1.53 -6.88
CA ALA A 27 -11.98 -0.93 -5.97
C ALA A 27 -11.38 -0.69 -4.58
N LEU A 28 -10.61 -1.65 -4.04
CA LEU A 28 -9.95 -1.52 -2.73
C LEU A 28 -8.96 -0.35 -2.67
N VAL A 29 -8.34 0.00 -3.78
CA VAL A 29 -7.40 1.12 -3.88
C VAL A 29 -8.04 2.41 -4.45
N ALA A 30 -9.37 2.47 -4.55
CA ALA A 30 -10.15 3.60 -5.08
C ALA A 30 -9.76 4.01 -6.51
N LEU A 31 -9.50 3.03 -7.40
CA LEU A 31 -9.11 3.26 -8.80
C LEU A 31 -10.06 2.64 -9.84
N SER A 32 -11.28 2.24 -9.46
CA SER A 32 -12.26 1.68 -10.40
C SER A 32 -12.53 2.60 -11.61
N HIS A 33 -12.53 3.92 -11.39
CA HIS A 33 -12.74 4.94 -12.43
C HIS A 33 -11.55 5.12 -13.37
N ARG A 34 -10.38 4.56 -13.05
CA ARG A 34 -9.13 4.61 -13.82
C ARG A 34 -8.76 3.31 -14.54
N ARG A 35 -9.60 2.29 -14.43
CA ARG A 35 -9.27 0.92 -14.92
C ARG A 35 -8.84 0.86 -16.39
N ASP A 36 -9.43 1.71 -17.24
CA ASP A 36 -9.17 1.73 -18.68
C ASP A 36 -8.10 2.76 -19.10
N HIS A 37 -7.49 3.45 -18.12
CA HIS A 37 -6.40 4.41 -18.36
C HIS A 37 -5.05 3.69 -18.45
N PHE A 38 -4.10 4.32 -19.11
CA PHE A 38 -2.70 3.88 -19.13
C PHE A 38 -1.93 4.49 -17.96
N PRO A 39 -0.85 3.82 -17.46
CA PRO A 39 -0.03 4.35 -16.36
C PRO A 39 0.49 5.77 -16.59
N SER A 40 0.79 6.15 -17.84
CA SER A 40 1.24 7.51 -18.19
C SER A 40 0.18 8.61 -17.98
N GLN A 41 -1.08 8.24 -17.82
CA GLN A 41 -2.20 9.15 -17.58
C GLN A 41 -2.52 9.31 -16.09
N LEU A 42 -1.77 8.64 -15.22
CA LEU A 42 -1.97 8.62 -13.78
C LEU A 42 -1.02 9.54 -13.05
N SER A 43 -1.49 10.15 -11.96
CA SER A 43 -0.62 10.81 -10.98
C SER A 43 0.29 9.80 -10.27
N GLY A 44 1.38 10.26 -9.65
CA GLY A 44 2.29 9.41 -8.89
C GLY A 44 1.59 8.59 -7.80
N GLY A 45 0.63 9.19 -7.08
CA GLY A 45 -0.15 8.48 -6.08
C GLY A 45 -1.13 7.46 -6.65
N GLU A 46 -1.71 7.72 -7.83
CA GLU A 46 -2.52 6.73 -8.54
C GLU A 46 -1.64 5.56 -9.01
N GLN A 47 -0.45 5.82 -9.54
CA GLN A 47 0.51 4.77 -9.92
C GLN A 47 0.93 3.92 -8.71
N GLN A 48 1.17 4.55 -7.56
CA GLN A 48 1.47 3.84 -6.31
C GLN A 48 0.31 2.93 -5.90
N ARG A 49 -0.93 3.41 -5.98
CA ARG A 49 -2.10 2.58 -5.68
C ARG A 49 -2.30 1.44 -6.69
N VAL A 50 -1.96 1.63 -7.97
CA VAL A 50 -1.92 0.52 -8.96
C VAL A 50 -0.90 -0.54 -8.54
N ALA A 51 0.30 -0.13 -8.09
CA ALA A 51 1.31 -1.07 -7.60
C ALA A 51 0.79 -1.88 -6.38
N ILE A 52 0.08 -1.23 -5.47
CA ILE A 52 -0.58 -1.90 -4.34
C ILE A 52 -1.67 -2.87 -4.84
N ALA A 53 -2.55 -2.45 -5.76
CA ALA A 53 -3.58 -3.30 -6.35
C ALA A 53 -2.99 -4.58 -6.96
N ARG A 54 -1.89 -4.45 -7.71
CA ARG A 54 -1.14 -5.59 -8.27
C ARG A 54 -0.62 -6.53 -7.18
N ALA A 55 -0.11 -5.98 -6.09
CA ALA A 55 0.41 -6.79 -4.99
C ALA A 55 -0.70 -7.57 -4.28
N ILE A 56 -1.83 -6.92 -3.96
CA ILE A 56 -2.94 -7.53 -3.21
C ILE A 56 -3.82 -8.46 -4.04
N ALA A 57 -3.84 -8.30 -5.38
CA ALA A 57 -4.61 -9.17 -6.27
C ALA A 57 -4.21 -10.65 -6.13
N LYS A 58 -3.00 -10.94 -5.71
CA LYS A 58 -2.52 -12.29 -5.39
C LYS A 58 -2.96 -12.80 -4.01
N ARG A 59 -3.70 -12.01 -3.22
CA ARG A 59 -4.10 -12.31 -1.83
C ARG A 59 -2.92 -12.69 -0.94
N PRO A 60 -1.87 -11.87 -0.86
CA PRO A 60 -0.68 -12.20 -0.09
C PRO A 60 -0.97 -12.18 1.42
N ARG A 61 -0.29 -13.04 2.17
CA ARG A 61 -0.30 -12.98 3.63
C ARG A 61 0.58 -11.85 4.17
N LEU A 62 1.56 -11.40 3.38
CA LEU A 62 2.52 -10.36 3.71
C LEU A 62 2.67 -9.38 2.55
N LEU A 63 2.46 -8.09 2.83
CA LEU A 63 2.69 -6.97 1.93
C LEU A 63 3.89 -6.17 2.41
N LEU A 64 4.89 -6.00 1.55
CA LEU A 64 6.06 -5.17 1.81
C LEU A 64 5.93 -3.85 1.05
N CYS A 65 5.99 -2.73 1.78
CA CYS A 65 5.91 -1.39 1.24
C CYS A 65 7.19 -0.63 1.59
N ASP A 66 8.00 -0.33 0.59
CA ASP A 66 9.23 0.45 0.74
C ASP A 66 8.95 1.90 0.34
N GLU A 67 9.09 2.82 1.31
CA GLU A 67 8.82 4.26 1.18
C GLU A 67 7.50 4.57 0.43
N PRO A 68 6.35 4.02 0.83
CA PRO A 68 5.12 4.10 0.03
C PRO A 68 4.59 5.53 -0.14
N THR A 69 5.08 6.50 0.64
CA THR A 69 4.69 7.91 0.59
C THR A 69 5.82 8.85 0.20
N GLY A 70 7.04 8.35 -0.02
CA GLY A 70 8.26 9.16 -0.12
C GLY A 70 8.30 10.16 -1.28
N ALA A 71 7.60 9.90 -2.37
CA ALA A 71 7.52 10.78 -3.55
C ALA A 71 6.15 11.47 -3.70
N LEU A 72 5.30 11.45 -2.66
CA LEU A 72 3.94 11.94 -2.70
C LEU A 72 3.76 13.19 -1.84
N ASP A 73 2.85 14.07 -2.26
CA ASP A 73 2.36 15.14 -1.39
C ASP A 73 1.61 14.56 -0.18
N TYR A 74 1.45 15.38 0.85
CA TYR A 74 0.85 14.98 2.12
C TYR A 74 -0.54 14.33 1.98
N ALA A 75 -1.43 14.95 1.19
CA ALA A 75 -2.80 14.46 1.03
C ALA A 75 -2.82 13.11 0.31
N THR A 76 -2.04 12.98 -0.77
CA THR A 76 -1.91 11.74 -1.53
C THR A 76 -1.22 10.65 -0.70
N GLY A 77 -0.21 11.00 0.10
CA GLY A 77 0.45 10.07 1.02
C GLY A 77 -0.53 9.49 2.04
N LYS A 78 -1.41 10.32 2.62
CA LYS A 78 -2.47 9.84 3.52
C LYS A 78 -3.40 8.83 2.85
N LEU A 79 -3.85 9.09 1.63
CA LEU A 79 -4.70 8.15 0.88
C LEU A 79 -4.02 6.79 0.66
N VAL A 80 -2.72 6.78 0.38
CA VAL A 80 -1.97 5.52 0.24
C VAL A 80 -1.90 4.76 1.58
N LEU A 81 -1.68 5.47 2.69
CA LEU A 81 -1.67 4.85 4.03
C LEU A 81 -3.05 4.33 4.44
N GLU A 82 -4.12 5.03 4.07
CA GLU A 82 -5.51 4.56 4.28
C GLU A 82 -5.77 3.25 3.54
N VAL A 83 -5.33 3.14 2.28
CA VAL A 83 -5.42 1.91 1.51
C VAL A 83 -4.65 0.77 2.18
N ILE A 84 -3.40 1.00 2.64
CA ILE A 84 -2.61 -0.01 3.34
C ILE A 84 -3.30 -0.46 4.64
N ALA A 85 -3.84 0.48 5.43
CA ALA A 85 -4.57 0.16 6.66
C ALA A 85 -5.85 -0.63 6.37
N GLN A 86 -6.59 -0.27 5.33
CA GLN A 86 -7.78 -1.00 4.89
C GLN A 86 -7.46 -2.43 4.46
N ILE A 87 -6.40 -2.63 3.68
CA ILE A 87 -5.94 -3.96 3.26
C ILE A 87 -5.59 -4.83 4.47
N ASN A 88 -4.86 -4.26 5.44
CA ASN A 88 -4.51 -4.96 6.66
C ASN A 88 -5.78 -5.42 7.44
N THR A 89 -6.78 -4.56 7.56
CA THR A 89 -8.01 -4.87 8.32
C THR A 89 -8.99 -5.76 7.56
N SER A 90 -9.21 -5.52 6.25
CA SER A 90 -10.24 -6.21 5.47
C SER A 90 -9.77 -7.56 4.91
N LEU A 91 -8.49 -7.69 4.57
CA LEU A 91 -7.92 -8.93 4.02
C LEU A 91 -7.10 -9.74 5.03
N GLY A 92 -6.83 -9.21 6.22
CA GLY A 92 -5.95 -9.85 7.21
C GLY A 92 -4.49 -9.92 6.75
N THR A 93 -4.10 -9.16 5.74
CA THR A 93 -2.73 -9.12 5.21
C THR A 93 -1.82 -8.40 6.20
N THR A 94 -0.73 -9.02 6.61
CA THR A 94 0.30 -8.33 7.39
C THR A 94 1.02 -7.33 6.48
N ALA A 95 1.03 -6.04 6.85
CA ALA A 95 1.76 -5.01 6.13
C ALA A 95 3.05 -4.63 6.87
N ILE A 96 4.19 -4.68 6.19
CA ILE A 96 5.46 -4.12 6.66
C ILE A 96 5.73 -2.86 5.84
N VAL A 97 5.77 -1.72 6.51
CA VAL A 97 6.09 -0.43 5.90
C VAL A 97 7.49 -0.03 6.32
N ILE A 98 8.37 0.11 5.34
CA ILE A 98 9.74 0.63 5.54
C ILE A 98 9.67 2.12 5.22
N THR A 99 10.07 2.95 6.16
CA THR A 99 10.05 4.39 5.98
C THR A 99 10.99 5.10 6.95
N HIS A 100 11.51 6.24 6.54
CA HIS A 100 12.23 7.17 7.40
C HIS A 100 11.30 8.22 8.05
N ASN A 101 10.01 8.24 7.69
CA ASN A 101 9.03 9.15 8.28
C ASN A 101 8.51 8.61 9.62
N ALA A 102 9.01 9.18 10.72
CA ALA A 102 8.67 8.75 12.08
C ALA A 102 7.16 8.91 12.41
N ALA A 103 6.44 9.82 11.75
CA ALA A 103 5.02 10.01 12.01
C ALA A 103 4.19 8.77 11.62
N ILE A 104 4.59 8.04 10.59
CA ILE A 104 3.92 6.81 10.12
C ILE A 104 3.98 5.71 11.20
N ALA A 105 4.99 5.72 12.06
CA ALA A 105 5.11 4.75 13.16
C ALA A 105 3.87 4.71 14.08
N GLY A 106 3.16 5.84 14.22
CA GLY A 106 1.96 5.93 15.06
C GLY A 106 0.79 5.06 14.59
N MET A 107 0.75 4.65 13.32
CA MET A 107 -0.31 3.77 12.80
C MET A 107 0.05 2.27 12.85
N ALA A 108 1.26 1.93 13.25
CA ALA A 108 1.73 0.55 13.29
C ALA A 108 1.30 -0.17 14.58
N ASP A 109 1.11 -1.49 14.50
CA ASP A 109 0.94 -2.34 15.69
C ASP A 109 2.29 -2.58 16.37
N ARG A 110 3.38 -2.51 15.62
CA ARG A 110 4.76 -2.68 16.10
C ARG A 110 5.72 -1.86 15.25
N VAL A 111 6.65 -1.20 15.90
CA VAL A 111 7.71 -0.43 15.26
C VAL A 111 9.05 -1.10 15.52
N VAL A 112 9.79 -1.41 14.46
CA VAL A 112 11.15 -1.96 14.54
C VAL A 112 12.12 -0.87 14.08
N ARG A 113 13.00 -0.42 14.96
CA ARG A 113 14.05 0.56 14.64
C ARG A 113 15.31 -0.14 14.21
N LEU A 114 15.82 0.24 13.04
CA LEU A 114 17.08 -0.25 12.50
C LEU A 114 18.13 0.88 12.53
N VAL A 115 19.32 0.55 13.02
CA VAL A 115 20.50 1.43 12.99
C VAL A 115 21.69 0.59 12.57
N ASP A 116 22.42 1.03 11.57
CA ASP A 116 23.60 0.34 11.04
C ASP A 116 23.38 -1.14 10.72
N GLY A 117 22.21 -1.45 10.11
CA GLY A 117 21.82 -2.82 9.73
C GLY A 117 21.45 -3.74 10.90
N ARG A 118 21.26 -3.20 12.10
CA ARG A 118 20.89 -3.96 13.32
C ARG A 118 19.61 -3.45 13.91
N VAL A 119 18.86 -4.34 14.56
CA VAL A 119 17.67 -3.95 15.35
C VAL A 119 18.14 -3.20 16.59
N ALA A 120 17.86 -1.91 16.66
CA ALA A 120 18.17 -1.04 17.79
C ALA A 120 17.06 -1.03 18.84
N GLY A 121 15.81 -1.34 18.45
CA GLY A 121 14.68 -1.38 19.37
C GLY A 121 13.42 -1.89 18.70
N ILE A 122 12.49 -2.38 19.53
CA ILE A 122 11.14 -2.77 19.12
C ILE A 122 10.17 -2.09 20.08
N GLU A 123 9.22 -1.36 19.53
CA GLU A 123 8.20 -0.62 20.29
C GLU A 123 6.80 -1.10 19.89
N VAL A 124 5.91 -1.17 20.85
CA VAL A 124 4.48 -1.41 20.62
C VAL A 124 3.74 -0.14 21.07
N PRO A 125 3.18 0.65 20.13
CA PRO A 125 2.43 1.84 20.49
C PRO A 125 1.26 1.51 21.41
N ALA A 126 1.00 2.33 22.41
CA ALA A 126 -0.10 2.14 23.35
C ALA A 126 -1.48 2.25 22.65
N ARG A 127 -1.55 3.02 21.56
CA ARG A 127 -2.72 3.18 20.70
C ARG A 127 -2.25 3.28 19.25
N ARG A 128 -2.93 2.58 18.38
CA ARG A 128 -2.77 2.74 16.93
C ARG A 128 -3.52 3.98 16.46
N LEU A 129 -2.84 4.87 15.75
CA LEU A 129 -3.45 6.02 15.09
C LEU A 129 -4.05 5.62 13.74
N THR A 130 -5.10 6.30 13.34
CA THR A 130 -5.58 6.23 11.97
C THR A 130 -4.70 7.10 11.05
N PRO A 131 -4.64 6.83 9.74
CA PRO A 131 -3.91 7.69 8.81
C PRO A 131 -4.37 9.16 8.85
N ALA A 132 -5.66 9.41 9.13
CA ALA A 132 -6.23 10.75 9.26
C ALA A 132 -5.62 11.54 10.45
N GLU A 133 -5.24 10.85 11.53
CA GLU A 133 -4.64 11.44 12.74
C GLU A 133 -3.14 11.72 12.59
N LEU A 134 -2.48 11.20 11.55
CA LEU A 134 -1.06 11.43 11.30
C LEU A 134 -0.82 12.86 10.82
N SER A 135 0.32 13.43 11.23
CA SER A 135 0.83 14.72 10.75
C SER A 135 2.35 14.67 10.58
N TRP A 136 2.86 15.12 9.45
CA TRP A 136 4.28 15.22 9.11
C TRP A 136 4.55 16.37 8.16
#